data_c4521b28ea53cf082206f29251944fff
#
_entry.id   c4521b28ea53cf082206f29251944fff
#
_cell.length_a   1.000
_cell.length_b   1.000
_cell.length_c   1.000
_cell.angle_alpha   90.00
_cell.angle_beta   90.00
_cell.angle_gamma   90.00
#
_symmetry.space_group_name_H-M   'P 1'
#
loop_
_entity.id
_entity.type
_entity.pdbx_description
1 polymer ?
#
loop_
_entity_poly.entity_id
_entity_poly.type
_entity_poly.pdbx_seq_one_letter_code
_entity_poly.pdbx_strand_id
1 'polypeptide(L)'
;MSDSTSEFYYTLQTDIPEEHSAYYYSSCEVSDTLPAGVDFAGYAAVKMLPSENDVTSWFSISTDGDVINFQATQAALSQADFYGKTYEFQIKVRMDPTEITPVYSGDSYRYEVKNKASITCQHINGLAGTSWSDEVTTDCTRYKNKVVNASVKKYTANLQDGVWRE
;
A
#
# COMPACT_ATOMS: atom_id res chain seq x y z
N MET A 1 5.63 21.65 -11.66
CA MET A 1 5.80 20.87 -10.41
C MET A 1 4.82 19.72 -10.48
N SER A 2 5.27 18.53 -10.76
CA SER A 2 4.43 17.34 -10.66
C SER A 2 4.45 16.91 -9.20
N ASP A 3 3.42 17.25 -8.45
CA ASP A 3 3.14 16.68 -7.15
C ASP A 3 2.79 15.21 -7.37
N SER A 4 3.80 14.37 -7.36
CA SER A 4 3.58 12.94 -7.35
C SER A 4 3.32 12.48 -5.92
N THR A 5 2.14 12.75 -5.42
CA THR A 5 1.52 11.92 -4.41
C THR A 5 1.18 10.61 -5.11
N SER A 6 2.13 9.69 -5.13
CA SER A 6 1.93 8.40 -5.81
C SER A 6 0.97 7.57 -4.97
N GLU A 7 -0.24 7.35 -5.50
CA GLU A 7 -1.16 6.38 -4.93
C GLU A 7 -0.71 4.97 -5.32
N PHE A 8 -0.78 4.04 -4.38
CA PHE A 8 -0.48 2.63 -4.59
C PHE A 8 -1.36 1.76 -3.70
N TYR A 9 -1.23 0.45 -3.82
CA TYR A 9 -2.00 -0.49 -3.02
C TYR A 9 -1.10 -1.29 -2.09
N TYR A 10 -1.46 -1.36 -0.81
CA TYR A 10 -1.07 -2.47 0.03
C TYR A 10 -2.04 -3.63 -0.22
N THR A 11 -1.47 -4.80 -0.38
CA THR A 11 -2.23 -6.04 -0.62
C THR A 11 -1.78 -7.08 0.38
N LEU A 12 -2.73 -7.56 1.19
CA LEU A 12 -2.51 -8.64 2.13
C LEU A 12 -3.29 -9.86 1.67
N GLN A 13 -2.62 -11.01 1.59
CA GLN A 13 -3.29 -12.29 1.35
C GLN A 13 -3.25 -13.13 2.63
N THR A 14 -4.36 -13.79 2.92
CA THR A 14 -4.48 -14.72 4.05
C THR A 14 -5.34 -15.92 3.69
N ASP A 15 -4.95 -17.07 4.18
CA ASP A 15 -5.71 -18.30 4.05
C ASP A 15 -6.56 -18.47 5.31
N ILE A 16 -7.87 -18.59 5.12
CA ILE A 16 -8.77 -19.04 6.16
C ILE A 16 -8.90 -20.56 6.03
N PRO A 17 -8.53 -21.33 7.04
CA PRO A 17 -8.58 -22.78 6.98
C PRO A 17 -10.00 -23.28 6.80
N GLU A 18 -10.13 -24.50 6.28
CA GLU A 18 -11.41 -25.21 6.26
C GLU A 18 -11.77 -25.60 7.70
N GLU A 19 -13.00 -25.30 8.12
CA GLU A 19 -13.45 -25.54 9.48
C GLU A 19 -14.80 -26.29 9.49
N HIS A 20 -14.95 -27.17 10.47
CA HIS A 20 -16.25 -27.74 10.77
C HIS A 20 -17.12 -26.69 11.51
N SER A 21 -18.43 -26.68 11.29
CA SER A 21 -19.36 -25.66 11.84
C SER A 21 -19.29 -25.48 13.36
N ALA A 22 -18.88 -26.52 14.09
CA ALA A 22 -18.66 -26.44 15.55
C ALA A 22 -17.44 -25.57 15.94
N TYR A 23 -16.57 -25.24 15.00
CA TYR A 23 -15.33 -24.49 15.21
C TYR A 23 -15.29 -23.20 14.37
N TYR A 24 -16.41 -22.76 13.81
CA TYR A 24 -16.47 -21.49 13.10
C TYR A 24 -16.01 -20.34 13.97
N TYR A 25 -15.64 -19.25 13.36
CA TYR A 25 -15.21 -18.06 14.09
C TYR A 25 -16.40 -17.27 14.63
N SER A 26 -16.24 -16.78 15.84
CA SER A 26 -17.14 -15.77 16.43
C SER A 26 -16.74 -14.37 16.02
N SER A 27 -15.45 -14.17 15.69
CA SER A 27 -14.91 -12.94 15.12
C SER A 27 -13.67 -13.23 14.27
N CYS A 28 -13.44 -12.45 13.25
CA CYS A 28 -12.21 -12.47 12.47
C CYS A 28 -11.97 -11.06 11.91
N GLU A 29 -10.82 -10.47 12.25
CA GLU A 29 -10.46 -9.11 11.88
C GLU A 29 -9.07 -9.08 11.26
N VAL A 30 -8.95 -8.38 10.14
CA VAL A 30 -7.67 -7.98 9.57
C VAL A 30 -7.45 -6.52 9.89
N SER A 31 -6.29 -6.19 10.42
CA SER A 31 -5.91 -4.84 10.83
C SER A 31 -4.58 -4.44 10.22
N ASP A 32 -4.54 -3.28 9.61
CA ASP A 32 -3.34 -2.66 9.06
C ASP A 32 -3.18 -1.27 9.69
N THR A 33 -2.02 -1.04 10.32
CA THR A 33 -1.66 0.29 10.84
C THR A 33 -0.69 0.93 9.88
N LEU A 34 -1.17 1.92 9.13
CA LEU A 34 -0.37 2.63 8.15
C LEU A 34 0.81 3.33 8.83
N PRO A 35 2.03 3.24 8.28
CA PRO A 35 3.19 3.92 8.84
C PRO A 35 3.09 5.44 8.62
N ALA A 36 3.81 6.21 9.44
CA ALA A 36 3.90 7.66 9.28
C ALA A 36 4.28 8.05 7.84
N GLY A 37 3.59 9.02 7.28
CA GLY A 37 3.75 9.47 5.90
C GLY A 37 3.05 8.61 4.86
N VAL A 38 2.16 7.71 5.28
CA VAL A 38 1.26 6.96 4.39
C VAL A 38 -0.18 7.19 4.81
N ASP A 39 -0.95 7.79 3.93
CA ASP A 39 -2.36 8.11 4.16
C ASP A 39 -3.29 7.13 3.45
N PHE A 40 -4.42 6.83 4.05
CA PHE A 40 -5.50 6.11 3.40
C PHE A 40 -6.12 6.95 2.27
N ALA A 41 -6.18 6.41 1.06
CA ALA A 41 -6.70 7.11 -0.12
C ALA A 41 -8.18 6.82 -0.42
N GLY A 42 -8.94 6.35 0.58
CA GLY A 42 -10.40 6.23 0.51
C GLY A 42 -10.93 5.02 -0.25
N TYR A 43 -10.09 4.03 -0.55
CA TYR A 43 -10.54 2.79 -1.18
C TYR A 43 -9.94 1.57 -0.47
N ALA A 44 -10.83 0.66 -0.07
CA ALA A 44 -10.47 -0.65 0.45
C ALA A 44 -11.46 -1.70 -0.06
N ALA A 45 -10.97 -2.90 -0.38
CA ALA A 45 -11.77 -3.97 -0.93
C ALA A 45 -11.23 -5.34 -0.51
N VAL A 46 -12.08 -6.37 -0.60
CA VAL A 46 -11.70 -7.76 -0.34
C VAL A 46 -12.12 -8.63 -1.51
N LYS A 47 -11.18 -9.45 -1.99
CA LYS A 47 -11.42 -10.44 -3.02
C LYS A 47 -11.18 -11.84 -2.49
N MET A 48 -11.90 -12.80 -2.99
CA MET A 48 -11.70 -14.23 -2.75
C MET A 48 -10.94 -14.85 -3.91
N LEU A 49 -9.80 -15.48 -3.63
CA LEU A 49 -8.96 -16.12 -4.64
C LEU A 49 -9.26 -17.63 -4.76
N PRO A 50 -8.99 -18.24 -5.91
CA PRO A 50 -8.45 -17.67 -7.14
C PRO A 50 -9.51 -17.05 -8.06
N SER A 51 -10.79 -17.07 -7.67
CA SER A 51 -11.92 -16.60 -8.52
C SER A 51 -11.94 -15.09 -8.72
N GLU A 52 -11.19 -14.32 -7.90
CA GLU A 52 -11.20 -12.86 -7.82
C GLU A 52 -12.60 -12.25 -7.56
N ASN A 53 -13.51 -13.04 -6.99
CA ASN A 53 -14.83 -12.55 -6.62
C ASN A 53 -14.71 -11.46 -5.57
N ASP A 54 -15.39 -10.35 -5.80
CA ASP A 54 -15.52 -9.28 -4.81
C ASP A 54 -16.42 -9.76 -3.65
N VAL A 55 -15.84 -9.86 -2.49
CA VAL A 55 -16.52 -10.23 -1.24
C VAL A 55 -16.40 -9.13 -0.18
N THR A 56 -16.18 -7.90 -0.61
CA THR A 56 -16.07 -6.74 0.27
C THR A 56 -17.27 -6.62 1.21
N SER A 57 -18.48 -6.98 0.76
CA SER A 57 -19.69 -6.97 1.59
C SER A 57 -19.68 -7.99 2.75
N TRP A 58 -18.76 -8.94 2.75
CA TRP A 58 -18.59 -9.88 3.85
C TRP A 58 -17.83 -9.26 5.03
N PHE A 59 -17.31 -8.07 4.85
CA PHE A 59 -16.52 -7.36 5.85
C PHE A 59 -17.09 -5.96 6.10
N SER A 60 -17.05 -5.55 7.36
CA SER A 60 -17.24 -4.16 7.75
C SER A 60 -15.87 -3.50 7.76
N ILE A 61 -15.69 -2.48 6.95
CA ILE A 61 -14.43 -1.75 6.83
C ILE A 61 -14.55 -0.47 7.64
N SER A 62 -13.60 -0.23 8.54
CA SER A 62 -13.52 0.98 9.34
C SER A 62 -12.11 1.55 9.37
N THR A 63 -12.03 2.86 9.56
CA THR A 63 -10.77 3.58 9.70
C THR A 63 -10.79 4.35 11.02
N ASP A 64 -9.72 4.23 11.80
CA ASP A 64 -9.52 4.99 13.03
C ASP A 64 -8.09 5.53 13.04
N GLY A 65 -7.95 6.80 12.67
CA GLY A 65 -6.64 7.39 12.39
C GLY A 65 -5.93 6.65 11.26
N ASP A 66 -4.75 6.11 11.56
CA ASP A 66 -3.93 5.37 10.61
C ASP A 66 -4.26 3.87 10.56
N VAL A 67 -5.25 3.41 11.35
CA VAL A 67 -5.63 2.00 11.41
C VAL A 67 -6.79 1.72 10.47
N ILE A 68 -6.60 0.75 9.59
CA ILE A 68 -7.65 0.24 8.69
C ILE A 68 -8.03 -1.16 9.16
N ASN A 69 -9.30 -1.36 9.51
CA ASN A 69 -9.81 -2.63 9.98
C ASN A 69 -10.84 -3.21 9.01
N PHE A 70 -10.72 -4.52 8.77
CA PHE A 70 -11.69 -5.34 8.04
C PHE A 70 -12.25 -6.39 8.99
N GLN A 71 -13.41 -6.12 9.53
CA GLN A 71 -14.10 -7.04 10.46
C GLN A 71 -15.06 -7.93 9.67
N ALA A 72 -14.84 -9.24 9.68
CA ALA A 72 -15.78 -10.17 9.06
C ALA A 72 -17.17 -10.07 9.72
N THR A 73 -18.22 -10.02 8.90
CA THR A 73 -19.60 -9.96 9.39
C THR A 73 -20.05 -11.32 9.95
N GLN A 74 -20.98 -11.32 10.89
CA GLN A 74 -21.55 -12.56 11.42
C GLN A 74 -22.24 -13.39 10.34
N ALA A 75 -22.81 -12.74 9.34
CA ALA A 75 -23.40 -13.42 8.19
C ALA A 75 -22.35 -14.19 7.38
N ALA A 76 -21.18 -13.60 7.16
CA ALA A 76 -20.06 -14.27 6.47
C ALA A 76 -19.51 -15.42 7.33
N LEU A 77 -19.23 -15.17 8.61
CA LEU A 77 -18.67 -16.16 9.53
C LEU A 77 -19.56 -17.39 9.74
N SER A 78 -20.86 -17.27 9.47
CA SER A 78 -21.83 -18.39 9.59
C SER A 78 -21.93 -19.24 8.34
N GLN A 79 -21.26 -18.88 7.25
CA GLN A 79 -21.32 -19.59 5.97
C GLN A 79 -20.13 -20.54 5.81
N ALA A 80 -20.38 -21.76 5.36
CA ALA A 80 -19.31 -22.71 5.03
C ALA A 80 -18.35 -22.16 3.97
N ASP A 81 -18.87 -21.38 3.03
CA ASP A 81 -18.07 -20.79 1.94
C ASP A 81 -17.06 -19.75 2.39
N PHE A 82 -17.16 -19.25 3.63
CA PHE A 82 -16.14 -18.38 4.22
C PHE A 82 -14.82 -19.15 4.51
N TYR A 83 -14.90 -20.43 4.78
CA TYR A 83 -13.78 -21.27 5.19
C TYR A 83 -13.14 -22.01 4.01
N GLY A 84 -11.87 -22.40 4.17
CA GLY A 84 -11.10 -23.07 3.11
C GLY A 84 -10.82 -22.17 1.90
N LYS A 85 -10.67 -20.86 2.12
CA LYS A 85 -10.48 -19.87 1.06
C LYS A 85 -9.29 -18.97 1.36
N THR A 86 -8.70 -18.45 0.30
CA THR A 86 -7.72 -17.37 0.35
C THR A 86 -8.42 -16.04 0.09
N TYR A 87 -8.18 -15.08 0.94
CA TYR A 87 -8.68 -13.71 0.80
C TYR A 87 -7.54 -12.75 0.50
N GLU A 88 -7.82 -11.79 -0.38
CA GLU A 88 -6.94 -10.68 -0.69
C GLU A 88 -7.59 -9.38 -0.25
N PHE A 89 -6.95 -8.69 0.70
CA PHE A 89 -7.36 -7.39 1.20
C PHE A 89 -6.53 -6.33 0.50
N GLN A 90 -7.19 -5.35 -0.11
CA GLN A 90 -6.56 -4.26 -0.84
C GLN A 90 -6.86 -2.94 -0.14
N ILE A 91 -5.83 -2.16 0.13
CA ILE A 91 -5.93 -0.81 0.71
C ILE A 91 -5.23 0.15 -0.23
N LYS A 92 -5.97 1.12 -0.77
CA LYS A 92 -5.38 2.19 -1.56
C LYS A 92 -4.82 3.25 -0.63
N VAL A 93 -3.56 3.57 -0.80
CA VAL A 93 -2.83 4.51 0.04
C VAL A 93 -2.07 5.52 -0.80
N ARG A 94 -1.64 6.60 -0.16
CA ARG A 94 -0.83 7.66 -0.75
C ARG A 94 0.34 7.95 0.17
N MET A 95 1.54 8.04 -0.40
CA MET A 95 2.73 8.45 0.35
C MET A 95 2.84 9.98 0.39
N ASP A 96 2.98 10.55 1.58
CA ASP A 96 3.36 11.94 1.79
C ASP A 96 4.85 12.04 2.16
N PRO A 97 5.72 12.39 1.20
CA PRO A 97 7.14 12.47 1.46
C PRO A 97 7.54 13.58 2.44
N THR A 98 6.63 14.51 2.77
CA THR A 98 6.93 15.60 3.72
C THR A 98 7.01 15.10 5.16
N GLU A 99 6.35 13.97 5.44
CA GLU A 99 6.34 13.33 6.76
C GLU A 99 7.38 12.23 6.93
N ILE A 100 8.13 11.91 5.86
CA ILE A 100 9.11 10.84 5.87
C ILE A 100 10.51 11.43 5.81
N THR A 101 11.39 11.02 6.72
CA THR A 101 12.80 11.41 6.68
C THR A 101 13.50 10.71 5.51
N PRO A 102 14.00 11.45 4.51
CA PRO A 102 14.63 10.83 3.37
C PRO A 102 16.03 10.30 3.70
N VAL A 103 16.39 9.20 3.04
CA VAL A 103 17.76 8.72 2.98
C VAL A 103 18.42 9.31 1.74
N TYR A 104 19.55 10.00 1.93
CA TYR A 104 20.29 10.63 0.85
C TYR A 104 21.25 9.64 0.20
N SER A 105 21.27 9.60 -1.12
CA SER A 105 22.23 8.82 -1.89
C SER A 105 22.66 9.62 -3.13
N GLY A 106 23.83 10.25 -3.05
CA GLY A 106 24.34 11.10 -4.14
C GLY A 106 23.36 12.22 -4.52
N ASP A 107 22.83 12.15 -5.75
CA ASP A 107 21.90 13.13 -6.31
C ASP A 107 20.41 12.76 -6.10
N SER A 108 20.13 11.77 -5.27
CA SER A 108 18.77 11.31 -5.02
C SER A 108 18.40 11.30 -3.55
N TYR A 109 17.08 11.37 -3.26
CA TYR A 109 16.49 11.07 -1.96
C TYR A 109 15.63 9.84 -2.11
N ARG A 110 15.76 8.91 -1.18
CA ARG A 110 14.91 7.74 -1.06
C ARG A 110 14.05 7.89 0.18
N TYR A 111 12.75 7.85 -0.03
CA TYR A 111 11.75 7.80 1.04
C TYR A 111 11.37 6.34 1.20
N GLU A 112 11.52 5.80 2.40
CA GLU A 112 11.26 4.40 2.69
C GLU A 112 10.27 4.29 3.84
N VAL A 113 9.24 3.49 3.65
CA VAL A 113 8.26 3.15 4.68
C VAL A 113 8.14 1.63 4.78
N LYS A 114 7.90 1.16 6.01
CA LYS A 114 7.72 -0.25 6.30
C LYS A 114 6.34 -0.47 6.85
N ASN A 115 5.65 -1.48 6.35
CA ASN A 115 4.30 -1.83 6.76
C ASN A 115 4.16 -3.32 7.00
N LYS A 116 3.29 -3.67 7.93
CA LYS A 116 2.82 -5.03 8.18
C LYS A 116 1.40 -5.01 8.73
N ALA A 117 0.64 -6.03 8.39
CA ALA A 117 -0.73 -6.20 8.86
C ALA A 117 -0.86 -7.44 9.76
N SER A 118 -1.95 -7.52 10.47
CA SER A 118 -2.30 -8.67 11.30
C SER A 118 -3.69 -9.20 11.00
N ILE A 119 -3.91 -10.48 11.26
CA ILE A 119 -5.23 -11.09 11.31
C ILE A 119 -5.43 -11.71 12.69
N THR A 120 -6.55 -11.43 13.31
CA THR A 120 -6.98 -11.99 14.60
C THR A 120 -8.33 -12.64 14.44
N CYS A 121 -8.41 -13.94 14.67
CA CYS A 121 -9.66 -14.68 14.64
C CYS A 121 -9.88 -15.37 15.98
N GLN A 122 -11.15 -15.45 16.39
CA GLN A 122 -11.60 -16.15 17.59
C GLN A 122 -12.68 -17.15 17.20
N HIS A 123 -12.52 -18.40 17.62
CA HIS A 123 -13.53 -19.46 17.46
C HIS A 123 -14.70 -19.28 18.43
N ILE A 124 -15.84 -19.84 18.07
CA ILE A 124 -17.04 -19.84 18.94
C ILE A 124 -16.82 -20.52 20.29
N ASN A 125 -15.83 -21.42 20.39
CA ASN A 125 -15.42 -22.08 21.65
C ASN A 125 -14.46 -21.22 22.48
N GLY A 126 -14.13 -19.98 22.05
CA GLY A 126 -13.29 -19.04 22.78
C GLY A 126 -11.79 -19.12 22.47
N LEU A 127 -11.33 -20.09 21.67
CA LEU A 127 -9.94 -20.11 21.21
C LEU A 127 -9.68 -18.97 20.23
N ALA A 128 -8.64 -18.20 20.48
CA ALA A 128 -8.25 -17.05 19.65
C ALA A 128 -6.78 -17.18 19.20
N GLY A 129 -6.49 -16.61 18.04
CA GLY A 129 -5.14 -16.54 17.51
C GLY A 129 -4.93 -15.27 16.69
N THR A 130 -3.72 -14.76 16.72
CA THR A 130 -3.27 -13.63 15.89
C THR A 130 -2.07 -14.07 15.07
N SER A 131 -2.10 -13.75 13.78
CA SER A 131 -0.97 -13.92 12.87
C SER A 131 -0.59 -12.58 12.25
N TRP A 132 0.69 -12.41 11.95
CA TRP A 132 1.23 -11.20 11.35
C TRP A 132 1.75 -11.51 9.96
N SER A 133 1.58 -10.57 9.04
CA SER A 133 2.25 -10.63 7.74
C SER A 133 3.75 -10.43 7.90
N ASP A 134 4.50 -10.74 6.86
CA ASP A 134 5.86 -10.23 6.71
C ASP A 134 5.84 -8.70 6.63
N GLU A 135 6.94 -8.06 7.03
CA GLU A 135 7.13 -6.64 6.85
C GLU A 135 7.48 -6.35 5.39
N VAL A 136 6.71 -5.48 4.75
CA VAL A 136 7.01 -5.01 3.40
C VAL A 136 7.62 -3.62 3.45
N THR A 137 8.62 -3.38 2.60
CA THR A 137 9.22 -2.07 2.42
C THR A 137 8.76 -1.47 1.11
N THR A 138 8.21 -0.26 1.19
CA THR A 138 7.84 0.52 0.00
C THR A 138 8.75 1.74 -0.06
N ASP A 139 9.29 2.02 -1.23
CA ASP A 139 10.16 3.18 -1.41
C ASP A 139 9.78 4.03 -2.63
N CYS A 140 10.04 5.32 -2.48
CA CYS A 140 9.94 6.29 -3.56
C CYS A 140 11.28 7.03 -3.68
N THR A 141 11.86 7.03 -4.86
CA THR A 141 13.10 7.75 -5.13
C THR A 141 12.81 9.03 -5.89
N ARG A 142 13.33 10.15 -5.40
CA ARG A 142 13.32 11.45 -6.08
C ARG A 142 14.74 11.90 -6.36
N TYR A 143 14.95 12.46 -7.53
CA TYR A 143 16.24 13.03 -7.90
C TYR A 143 16.29 14.51 -7.54
N LYS A 144 17.43 14.98 -7.02
CA LYS A 144 17.68 16.41 -6.86
C LYS A 144 17.55 17.07 -8.24
N ASN A 145 16.84 18.19 -8.31
CA ASN A 145 16.82 19.00 -9.51
C ASN A 145 18.25 19.45 -9.82
N LYS A 146 18.85 18.88 -10.84
CA LYS A 146 20.12 19.42 -11.35
C LYS A 146 19.80 20.77 -11.95
N VAL A 147 20.32 21.83 -11.35
CA VAL A 147 20.38 23.13 -12.00
C VAL A 147 21.38 22.96 -13.14
N VAL A 148 20.87 22.81 -14.35
CA VAL A 148 21.73 22.83 -15.54
C VAL A 148 22.14 24.29 -15.72
N ASN A 149 23.34 24.64 -15.28
CA ASN A 149 23.98 25.90 -15.64
C ASN A 149 24.39 25.81 -17.11
N ALA A 150 23.44 26.03 -18.02
CA ALA A 150 23.72 26.18 -19.42
C ALA A 150 24.24 27.59 -19.63
N SER A 151 25.52 27.73 -19.92
CA SER A 151 26.07 28.98 -20.42
C SER A 151 25.93 29.05 -21.94
N VAL A 152 25.20 30.01 -22.44
CA VAL A 152 25.15 30.30 -23.88
C VAL A 152 26.21 31.34 -24.16
N LYS A 153 27.25 30.95 -24.91
CA LYS A 153 28.19 31.92 -25.48
C LYS A 153 27.70 32.34 -26.86
N LYS A 154 27.41 33.61 -27.01
CA LYS A 154 27.11 34.20 -28.33
C LYS A 154 28.37 34.63 -29.00
N TYR A 155 28.64 34.05 -30.14
CA TYR A 155 29.74 34.48 -31.02
C TYR A 155 29.16 35.32 -32.15
N THR A 156 29.81 36.42 -32.47
CA THR A 156 29.57 37.14 -33.71
C THR A 156 30.63 36.70 -34.72
N ALA A 157 30.15 36.06 -35.77
CA ALA A 157 31.04 35.70 -36.89
C ALA A 157 30.75 36.61 -38.06
N ASN A 158 31.77 37.04 -38.76
CA ASN A 158 31.70 37.80 -40.01
C ASN A 158 31.83 36.86 -41.18
N LEU A 159 30.99 37.02 -42.18
CA LEU A 159 31.14 36.30 -43.45
C LEU A 159 32.18 37.02 -44.29
N GLN A 160 33.36 36.42 -44.44
CA GLN A 160 34.39 36.86 -45.34
C GLN A 160 34.64 35.76 -46.38
N ASP A 161 34.65 36.14 -47.67
CA ASP A 161 34.88 35.23 -48.79
C ASP A 161 33.99 33.95 -48.78
N GLY A 162 32.74 34.07 -48.35
CA GLY A 162 31.82 32.94 -48.28
C GLY A 162 32.07 31.96 -47.13
N VAL A 163 33.00 32.27 -46.22
CA VAL A 163 33.33 31.42 -45.04
C VAL A 163 33.05 32.19 -43.75
N TRP A 164 32.34 31.55 -42.82
CA TRP A 164 32.15 32.08 -41.47
C TRP A 164 33.44 31.99 -40.67
N ARG A 165 33.91 33.12 -40.16
CA ARG A 165 35.07 33.19 -39.28
C ARG A 165 34.70 33.83 -37.95
N GLU A 166 35.24 33.26 -36.85
CA GLU A 166 35.11 33.79 -35.50
C GLU A 166 35.91 35.08 -35.32
#